data_e5b81e58e2a17851549a6431a0670b05
#
_entry.id   e5b81e58e2a17851549a6431a0670b05
#
_cell.length_a   1.000
_cell.length_b   1.000
_cell.length_c   1.000
_cell.angle_alpha   90.00
_cell.angle_beta   90.00
_cell.angle_gamma   90.00
#
_symmetry.space_group_name_H-M   'P 1'
#
loop_
_entity.id
_entity.type
_entity.pdbx_description
1 polymer ?
#
loop_
_entity_poly.entity_id
_entity_poly.type
_entity_poly.pdbx_seq_one_letter_code
_entity_poly.pdbx_strand_id
1 'polypeptide(L)'
;MRNPRERIRNSRGYKWWILSLVMLGTFMAVMDVTVVNVGLPTIMSVFHIPISTAEWVITAYMITMTLMLPSAGWIADRIGNKRMYILGLVLFTFGSWLCGRAGSDMFLISARALQGFGSGIIQSLGLAIVTREFPPQQRGLALGCLLY
;
A
#
# COMPACT_ATOMS: atom_id res chain seq x y z
N MET A 1 4.48 -23.50 30.32
CA MET A 1 3.97 -22.10 30.44
C MET A 1 3.86 -21.53 29.05
N ARG A 2 2.65 -21.33 28.50
CA ARG A 2 2.43 -20.72 27.20
C ARG A 2 2.75 -19.23 27.29
N ASN A 3 3.62 -18.76 26.39
CA ASN A 3 4.08 -17.39 26.32
C ASN A 3 2.87 -16.42 26.18
N PRO A 4 2.75 -15.34 26.97
CA PRO A 4 1.61 -14.42 26.91
C PRO A 4 1.36 -13.85 25.51
N ARG A 5 2.39 -13.76 24.64
CA ARG A 5 2.27 -13.35 23.23
C ARG A 5 1.49 -14.36 22.37
N GLU A 6 1.50 -15.65 22.71
CA GLU A 6 0.73 -16.68 22.01
C GLU A 6 -0.76 -16.65 22.41
N ARG A 7 -1.09 -16.25 23.62
CA ARG A 7 -2.47 -16.07 24.08
C ARG A 7 -3.17 -14.94 23.34
N ILE A 8 -2.49 -13.82 23.13
CA ILE A 8 -3.03 -12.66 22.40
C ILE A 8 -3.22 -13.02 20.90
N ARG A 9 -2.27 -13.71 20.30
CA ARG A 9 -2.33 -14.15 18.89
C ARG A 9 -3.45 -15.15 18.60
N ASN A 10 -3.89 -15.91 19.60
CA ASN A 10 -4.94 -16.92 19.46
C ASN A 10 -6.35 -16.39 19.84
N SER A 11 -6.47 -15.12 20.20
CA SER A 11 -7.75 -14.47 20.46
C SER A 11 -8.50 -14.26 19.13
N ARG A 12 -9.77 -14.67 19.08
CA ARG A 12 -10.66 -14.45 17.91
C ARG A 12 -10.66 -12.99 17.44
N GLY A 13 -10.62 -12.03 18.37
CA GLY A 13 -10.59 -10.61 18.07
C GLY A 13 -9.30 -10.13 17.36
N TYR A 14 -8.14 -10.69 17.71
CA TYR A 14 -6.83 -10.27 17.17
C TYR A 14 -6.75 -10.40 15.63
N LYS A 15 -7.29 -11.49 15.08
CA LYS A 15 -7.29 -11.76 13.62
C LYS A 15 -8.13 -10.73 12.86
N TRP A 16 -9.28 -10.35 13.42
CA TRP A 16 -10.15 -9.34 12.82
C TRP A 16 -9.55 -7.93 12.88
N TRP A 17 -8.82 -7.60 13.95
CA TRP A 17 -8.08 -6.34 14.04
C TRP A 17 -6.97 -6.25 12.99
N ILE A 18 -6.22 -7.34 12.78
CA ILE A 18 -5.20 -7.39 11.72
C ILE A 18 -5.86 -7.22 10.35
N LEU A 19 -6.94 -7.93 10.08
CA LEU A 19 -7.68 -7.80 8.83
C LEU A 19 -8.13 -6.36 8.59
N SER A 20 -8.74 -5.73 9.59
CA SER A 20 -9.19 -4.34 9.48
C SER A 20 -8.05 -3.36 9.17
N LEU A 21 -6.88 -3.53 9.81
CA LEU A 21 -5.71 -2.70 9.54
C LEU A 21 -5.17 -2.91 8.12
N VAL A 22 -5.13 -4.16 7.66
CA VAL A 22 -4.69 -4.49 6.30
C VAL A 22 -5.67 -3.96 5.26
N MET A 23 -6.99 -4.12 5.50
CA MET A 23 -8.03 -3.57 4.64
C MET A 23 -7.94 -2.05 4.54
N LEU A 24 -7.71 -1.35 5.66
CA LEU A 24 -7.56 0.11 5.67
C LEU A 24 -6.37 0.55 4.80
N GLY A 25 -5.21 -0.12 4.93
CA GLY A 25 -4.04 0.17 4.10
C GLY A 25 -4.29 -0.07 2.61
N THR A 26 -4.93 -1.18 2.26
CA THR A 26 -5.29 -1.50 0.87
C THR A 26 -6.31 -0.52 0.32
N PHE A 27 -7.33 -0.16 1.11
CA PHE A 27 -8.33 0.83 0.74
C PHE A 27 -7.70 2.20 0.45
N MET A 28 -6.77 2.66 1.30
CA MET A 28 -6.04 3.91 1.07
C MET A 28 -5.27 3.87 -0.25
N ALA A 29 -4.60 2.76 -0.58
CA ALA A 29 -3.86 2.62 -1.83
C ALA A 29 -4.77 2.63 -3.06
N VAL A 30 -5.95 1.98 -2.99
CA VAL A 30 -6.94 1.97 -4.09
C VAL A 30 -7.57 3.35 -4.28
N MET A 31 -7.95 4.02 -3.19
CA MET A 31 -8.51 5.38 -3.23
C MET A 31 -7.52 6.38 -3.83
N ASP A 32 -6.24 6.26 -3.50
CA ASP A 32 -5.19 7.13 -4.02
C ASP A 32 -5.08 7.06 -5.56
N VAL A 33 -5.10 5.87 -6.15
CA VAL A 33 -5.10 5.69 -7.61
C VAL A 33 -6.33 6.34 -8.24
N THR A 34 -7.50 6.16 -7.64
CA THR A 34 -8.76 6.72 -8.14
C THR A 34 -8.76 8.24 -8.09
N VAL A 35 -8.34 8.82 -6.96
CA VAL A 35 -8.28 10.28 -6.77
C VAL A 35 -7.33 10.93 -7.78
N VAL A 36 -6.17 10.33 -8.04
CA VAL A 36 -5.21 10.87 -9.01
C VAL A 36 -5.72 10.77 -10.43
N ASN A 37 -6.38 9.68 -10.81
CA ASN A 37 -6.99 9.54 -12.13
C ASN A 37 -8.06 10.61 -12.38
N VAL A 38 -8.93 10.87 -11.40
CA VAL A 38 -9.95 11.92 -11.49
C VAL A 38 -9.32 13.33 -11.45
N GLY A 39 -8.25 13.50 -10.68
CA GLY A 39 -7.53 14.77 -10.54
C GLY A 39 -6.59 15.12 -11.69
N LEU A 40 -6.34 14.20 -12.64
CA LEU A 40 -5.38 14.40 -13.72
C LEU A 40 -5.60 15.69 -14.54
N PRO A 41 -6.83 16.04 -14.95
CA PRO A 41 -7.10 17.31 -15.65
C PRO A 41 -6.74 18.54 -14.81
N THR A 42 -6.97 18.47 -13.50
CA THR A 42 -6.60 19.56 -12.58
C THR A 42 -5.08 19.70 -12.47
N ILE A 43 -4.35 18.58 -12.38
CA ILE A 43 -2.88 18.57 -12.38
C ILE A 43 -2.34 19.23 -13.65
N MET A 44 -2.87 18.87 -14.81
CA MET A 44 -2.50 19.48 -16.09
C MET A 44 -2.72 20.99 -16.12
N SER A 45 -3.84 21.47 -15.60
CA SER A 45 -4.17 22.89 -15.57
C SER A 45 -3.31 23.68 -14.58
N VAL A 46 -3.01 23.13 -13.41
CA VAL A 46 -2.22 23.79 -12.35
C VAL A 46 -0.75 23.88 -12.71
N PHE A 47 -0.18 22.82 -13.26
CA PHE A 47 1.23 22.79 -13.64
C PHE A 47 1.50 23.24 -15.09
N HIS A 48 0.44 23.53 -15.87
CA HIS A 48 0.53 23.91 -17.29
C HIS A 48 1.31 22.88 -18.14
N ILE A 49 1.12 21.59 -17.87
CA ILE A 49 1.82 20.49 -18.52
C ILE A 49 0.92 19.76 -19.52
N PRO A 50 1.52 19.19 -20.60
CA PRO A 50 0.79 18.36 -21.54
C PRO A 50 0.40 17.02 -20.90
N ILE A 51 -0.58 16.34 -21.50
CA ILE A 51 -1.09 15.05 -21.03
C ILE A 51 0.04 13.99 -20.94
N SER A 52 0.97 14.01 -21.87
CA SER A 52 2.13 13.07 -21.87
C SER A 52 3.00 13.19 -20.63
N THR A 53 3.17 14.38 -20.06
CA THR A 53 3.89 14.58 -18.80
C THR A 53 3.01 14.22 -17.60
N ALA A 54 1.72 14.55 -17.65
CA ALA A 54 0.78 14.21 -16.57
C ALA A 54 0.60 12.69 -16.41
N GLU A 55 0.63 11.92 -17.50
CA GLU A 55 0.59 10.45 -17.48
C GLU A 55 1.77 9.83 -16.71
N TRP A 56 2.93 10.50 -16.65
CA TRP A 56 4.06 10.04 -15.85
C TRP A 56 3.77 10.05 -14.35
N VAL A 57 2.86 10.87 -13.88
CA VAL A 57 2.42 10.88 -12.47
C VAL A 57 1.78 9.54 -12.10
N ILE A 58 1.00 8.95 -13.01
CA ILE A 58 0.37 7.63 -12.82
C ILE A 58 1.39 6.52 -13.09
N THR A 59 2.13 6.62 -14.19
CA THR A 59 3.06 5.60 -14.67
C THR A 59 4.21 5.36 -13.68
N ALA A 60 4.81 6.41 -13.12
CA ALA A 60 5.88 6.29 -12.13
C ALA A 60 5.41 5.53 -10.88
N TYR A 61 4.21 5.81 -10.39
CA TYR A 61 3.59 5.08 -9.30
C TYR A 61 3.40 3.58 -9.65
N MET A 62 2.83 3.28 -10.83
CA MET A 62 2.57 1.91 -11.25
C MET A 62 3.85 1.10 -11.43
N ILE A 63 4.88 1.68 -12.02
CA ILE A 63 6.17 1.02 -12.21
C ILE A 63 6.78 0.64 -10.86
N THR A 64 6.89 1.59 -9.95
CA THR A 64 7.51 1.37 -8.63
C THR A 64 6.70 0.40 -7.78
N MET A 65 5.37 0.50 -7.82
CA MET A 65 4.47 -0.45 -7.17
C MET A 65 4.68 -1.88 -7.69
N THR A 66 4.72 -2.06 -9.03
CA THR A 66 4.88 -3.37 -9.65
C THR A 66 6.24 -3.99 -9.34
N LEU A 67 7.31 -3.18 -9.32
CA LEU A 67 8.66 -3.65 -8.93
C LEU A 67 8.72 -4.13 -7.48
N MET A 68 7.94 -3.51 -6.59
CA MET A 68 7.93 -3.89 -5.19
C MET A 68 7.07 -5.12 -4.88
N LEU A 69 6.09 -5.46 -5.70
CA LEU A 69 5.22 -6.62 -5.47
C LEU A 69 6.00 -7.92 -5.22
N PRO A 70 6.92 -8.37 -6.11
CA PRO A 70 7.71 -9.58 -5.86
C PRO A 70 8.81 -9.38 -4.82
N SER A 71 9.41 -8.18 -4.77
CA SER A 71 10.56 -7.90 -3.91
C SER A 71 10.17 -7.77 -2.43
N ALA A 72 8.99 -7.23 -2.13
CA ALA A 72 8.52 -6.98 -0.78
C ALA A 72 8.41 -8.28 0.05
N GLY A 73 7.95 -9.38 -0.56
CA GLY A 73 7.87 -10.69 0.10
C GLY A 73 9.25 -11.20 0.55
N TRP A 74 10.21 -11.18 -0.37
CA TRP A 74 11.59 -11.63 -0.09
C TRP A 74 12.29 -10.79 0.99
N ILE A 75 12.11 -9.48 0.96
CA ILE A 75 12.65 -8.58 1.99
C ILE A 75 11.95 -8.84 3.33
N ALA A 76 10.63 -9.02 3.32
CA ALA A 76 9.85 -9.27 4.52
C ALA A 76 10.21 -10.58 5.23
N ASP A 77 10.65 -11.60 4.51
CA ASP A 77 11.13 -12.85 5.10
C ASP A 77 12.41 -12.64 5.93
N ARG A 78 13.21 -11.61 5.63
CA ARG A 78 14.45 -11.26 6.38
C ARG A 78 14.21 -10.33 7.55
N ILE A 79 13.43 -9.27 7.38
CA ILE A 79 13.21 -8.22 8.40
C ILE A 79 11.92 -8.43 9.20
N GLY A 80 11.04 -9.30 8.75
CA GLY A 80 9.74 -9.59 9.36
C GLY A 80 8.59 -8.81 8.73
N ASN A 81 7.49 -9.51 8.45
CA ASN A 81 6.30 -8.96 7.76
C ASN A 81 5.72 -7.71 8.44
N LYS A 82 5.69 -7.70 9.79
CA LYS A 82 5.16 -6.57 10.55
C LYS A 82 5.97 -5.28 10.33
N ARG A 83 7.31 -5.38 10.40
CA ARG A 83 8.19 -4.22 10.23
C ARG A 83 8.12 -3.70 8.80
N MET A 84 8.13 -4.63 7.85
CA MET A 84 8.05 -4.28 6.43
C MET A 84 6.71 -3.63 6.07
N TYR A 85 5.59 -4.13 6.63
CA TYR A 85 4.27 -3.54 6.43
C TYR A 85 4.19 -2.11 6.99
N ILE A 86 4.73 -1.87 8.20
CA ILE A 86 4.81 -0.52 8.79
C ILE A 86 5.67 0.40 7.92
N LEU A 87 6.80 -0.08 7.39
CA LEU A 87 7.63 0.68 6.46
C LEU A 87 6.85 1.07 5.21
N GLY A 88 6.07 0.14 4.64
CA GLY A 88 5.19 0.42 3.50
C GLY A 88 4.19 1.53 3.80
N LEU A 89 3.52 1.49 4.96
CA LEU A 89 2.59 2.54 5.40
C LEU A 89 3.29 3.89 5.56
N VAL A 90 4.47 3.92 6.17
CA VAL A 90 5.25 5.15 6.35
C VAL A 90 5.67 5.75 5.01
N LEU A 91 6.21 4.93 4.09
CA LEU A 91 6.60 5.37 2.75
C LEU A 91 5.40 5.89 1.95
N PHE A 92 4.27 5.19 2.01
CA PHE A 92 3.04 5.59 1.34
C PHE A 92 2.54 6.94 1.87
N THR A 93 2.42 7.07 3.20
CA THR A 93 1.92 8.29 3.84
C THR A 93 2.86 9.48 3.60
N PHE A 94 4.16 9.25 3.70
CA PHE A 94 5.16 10.28 3.42
C PHE A 94 5.16 10.71 1.95
N GLY A 95 5.08 9.75 1.03
CA GLY A 95 4.92 10.03 -0.40
C GLY A 95 3.65 10.82 -0.71
N SER A 96 2.53 10.46 -0.08
CA SER A 96 1.26 11.20 -0.21
C SER A 96 1.38 12.64 0.30
N TRP A 97 2.03 12.83 1.44
CA TRP A 97 2.31 14.17 1.98
C TRP A 97 3.19 15.00 1.05
N LEU A 98 4.22 14.41 0.45
CA LEU A 98 5.06 15.08 -0.55
C LEU A 98 4.27 15.47 -1.81
N CYS A 99 3.37 14.60 -2.29
CA CYS A 99 2.49 14.90 -3.42
C CYS A 99 1.63 16.14 -3.15
N GLY A 100 1.09 16.27 -1.93
CA GLY A 100 0.30 17.44 -1.53
C GLY A 100 1.09 18.74 -1.41
N ARG A 101 2.43 18.66 -1.38
CA ARG A 101 3.34 19.84 -1.32
C ARG A 101 4.11 20.05 -2.62
N ALA A 102 3.77 19.34 -3.67
CA ALA A 102 4.48 19.44 -4.93
C ALA A 102 4.34 20.83 -5.55
N GLY A 103 5.48 21.50 -5.75
CA GLY A 103 5.56 22.80 -6.43
C GLY A 103 5.99 22.68 -7.90
N SER A 104 6.30 21.47 -8.38
CA SER A 104 6.65 21.19 -9.78
C SER A 104 6.21 19.78 -10.18
N ASP A 105 6.04 19.60 -11.49
CA ASP A 105 5.67 18.32 -12.11
C ASP A 105 6.70 17.22 -11.82
N MET A 106 7.99 17.50 -11.97
CA MET A 106 9.06 16.55 -11.69
C MET A 106 9.09 16.12 -10.22
N PHE A 107 8.86 17.07 -9.29
CA PHE A 107 8.75 16.74 -7.88
C PHE A 107 7.54 15.84 -7.60
N LEU A 108 6.39 16.13 -8.23
CA LEU A 108 5.18 15.32 -8.11
C LEU A 108 5.41 13.89 -8.61
N ILE A 109 6.03 13.73 -9.79
CA ILE A 109 6.38 12.41 -10.36
C ILE A 109 7.30 11.63 -9.41
N SER A 110 8.31 12.27 -8.85
CA SER A 110 9.23 11.65 -7.89
C SER A 110 8.54 11.22 -6.60
N ALA A 111 7.65 12.06 -6.08
CA ALA A 111 6.84 11.75 -4.90
C ALA A 111 5.88 10.57 -5.16
N ARG A 112 5.30 10.50 -6.36
CA ARG A 112 4.46 9.38 -6.80
C ARG A 112 5.25 8.08 -6.92
N ALA A 113 6.48 8.13 -7.42
CA ALA A 113 7.35 6.96 -7.44
C ALA A 113 7.62 6.43 -6.02
N LEU A 114 7.94 7.32 -5.07
CA LEU A 114 8.14 6.95 -3.66
C LEU A 114 6.86 6.35 -3.03
N GLN A 115 5.71 6.94 -3.32
CA GLN A 115 4.40 6.46 -2.85
C GLN A 115 4.08 5.07 -3.43
N GLY A 116 4.41 4.82 -4.70
CA GLY A 116 4.27 3.52 -5.36
C GLY A 116 5.08 2.42 -4.67
N PHE A 117 6.31 2.69 -4.21
CA PHE A 117 7.07 1.74 -3.39
C PHE A 117 6.30 1.34 -2.13
N GLY A 118 5.75 2.31 -1.40
CA GLY A 118 4.93 2.04 -0.22
C GLY A 118 3.70 1.20 -0.52
N SER A 119 2.99 1.52 -1.59
CA SER A 119 1.79 0.81 -2.05
C SER A 119 2.08 -0.65 -2.43
N GLY A 120 3.15 -0.90 -3.18
CA GLY A 120 3.57 -2.26 -3.55
C GLY A 120 3.87 -3.13 -2.33
N ILE A 121 4.50 -2.57 -1.30
CA ILE A 121 4.74 -3.24 -0.02
C ILE A 121 3.43 -3.58 0.68
N ILE A 122 2.52 -2.61 0.80
CA ILE A 122 1.21 -2.78 1.46
C ILE A 122 0.41 -3.89 0.79
N GLN A 123 0.31 -3.89 -0.55
CA GLN A 123 -0.47 -4.88 -1.29
C GLN A 123 0.15 -6.28 -1.20
N SER A 124 1.46 -6.41 -1.42
CA SER A 124 2.15 -7.70 -1.34
C SER A 124 2.03 -8.34 0.04
N LEU A 125 2.29 -7.56 1.08
CA LEU A 125 2.26 -8.07 2.46
C LEU A 125 0.85 -8.17 3.03
N GLY A 126 -0.09 -7.37 2.58
CA GLY A 126 -1.49 -7.47 2.97
C GLY A 126 -2.03 -8.87 2.68
N LEU A 127 -1.83 -9.35 1.46
CA LEU A 127 -2.21 -10.69 1.05
C LEU A 127 -1.49 -11.78 1.88
N ALA A 128 -0.17 -11.63 2.07
CA ALA A 128 0.64 -12.58 2.82
C ALA A 128 0.26 -12.64 4.32
N ILE A 129 -0.05 -11.51 4.95
CA ILE A 129 -0.47 -11.44 6.35
C ILE A 129 -1.83 -12.12 6.53
N VAL A 130 -2.80 -11.82 5.66
CA VAL A 130 -4.14 -12.43 5.74
C VAL A 130 -4.07 -13.94 5.55
N THR A 131 -3.30 -14.43 4.59
CA THR A 131 -3.15 -15.88 4.36
C THR A 131 -2.44 -16.62 5.48
N ARG A 132 -1.55 -15.95 6.24
CA ARG A 132 -0.85 -16.54 7.39
C ARG A 132 -1.69 -16.56 8.67
N GLU A 133 -2.47 -15.51 8.92
CA GLU A 133 -3.24 -15.35 10.16
C GLU A 133 -4.59 -16.08 10.14
N PHE A 134 -5.15 -16.34 8.95
CA PHE A 134 -6.44 -17.01 8.82
C PHE A 134 -6.29 -18.50 8.47
N PRO A 135 -7.06 -19.39 9.15
CA PRO A 135 -7.09 -20.81 8.83
C PRO A 135 -7.68 -21.04 7.40
N PRO A 136 -7.33 -22.14 6.72
CA PRO A 136 -7.75 -22.41 5.33
C PRO A 136 -9.23 -22.21 5.06
N GLN A 137 -10.10 -22.56 6.02
CA GLN A 137 -11.55 -22.48 5.90
C GLN A 137 -12.09 -21.04 5.86
N GLN A 138 -11.35 -20.08 6.42
CA GLN A 138 -11.74 -18.66 6.53
C GLN A 138 -10.96 -17.75 5.57
N ARG A 139 -9.95 -18.29 4.86
CA ARG A 139 -9.12 -17.48 3.94
C ARG A 139 -9.95 -16.91 2.79
N GLY A 140 -10.88 -17.68 2.24
CA GLY A 140 -11.74 -17.21 1.15
C GLY A 140 -12.55 -15.97 1.55
N LEU A 141 -13.14 -15.98 2.75
CA LEU A 141 -13.88 -14.83 3.28
C LEU A 141 -12.97 -13.64 3.51
N ALA A 142 -11.81 -13.84 4.14
CA ALA A 142 -10.87 -12.77 4.45
C ALA A 142 -10.26 -12.16 3.17
N LEU A 143 -9.96 -12.96 2.16
CA LEU A 143 -9.47 -12.50 0.87
C LEU A 143 -10.58 -11.80 0.06
N GLY A 144 -11.81 -12.32 0.11
CA GLY A 144 -12.96 -11.64 -0.48
C GLY A 144 -13.15 -10.23 0.08
N CYS A 145 -13.08 -10.06 1.41
CA CYS A 145 -13.14 -8.75 2.05
C CYS A 145 -11.96 -7.83 1.69
N LEU A 146 -10.78 -8.39 1.38
CA LEU A 146 -9.60 -7.60 1.02
C LEU A 146 -9.64 -7.12 -0.44
N LEU A 147 -10.24 -7.91 -1.35
CA LEU A 147 -10.22 -7.69 -2.80
C LEU A 147 -11.48 -6.98 -3.33
N TYR A 148 -12.59 -7.00 -2.57
CA TYR A 148 -13.87 -6.37 -2.89
C TYR A 148 -14.18 -5.20 -1.97
#